data_e5e8e60c9c6c0e4628d2d4043a4aeab5
#
_entry.id   e5e8e60c9c6c0e4628d2d4043a4aeab5
#
_cell.length_a   1.000
_cell.length_b   1.000
_cell.length_c   1.000
_cell.angle_alpha   90.00
_cell.angle_beta   90.00
_cell.angle_gamma   90.00
#
_symmetry.space_group_name_H-M   'P 1'
#
loop_
_entity.id
_entity.type
_entity.pdbx_description
1 polymer ?
#
loop_
_entity_poly.entity_id
_entity_poly.type
_entity_poly.pdbx_seq_one_letter_code
_entity_poly.pdbx_strand_id
1 'polypeptide(L)'
;MAWWAGELDRPLVWLVGYDPIPRNTLRQRPRNRYLSNYSLHIPAEAIVDEYEPLFAAARFYGDAFPAWWANFGPGIMAGFLGAHVHSVSEPQETVWFSPADEDPADKNPADENPIDELELAYDGDNVWWQRVQAVTQAMVARWGGRLAVGHTDLGGNLDILASFRGTQGLLYDVIDAPEEVERLAAQVTALWLRYYDELDAIIRPVQGTPCRGTTCWSPIWSTGKTYMLQCDFSYMISPAMFERFVMPDLVACCEHLDHGFYHLDGKGEIPHLDLLLSIPRLRGIQWIPGDGQSPPQEWLPLLKRIRDGGKLCQVFVSAEGARTIVRNLGGKGFLLAINEGEAQFADPERAHAFLETLAREDVSRHSTSA
;
A
#
# COMPACT_ATOMS: atom_id res chain seq x y z
N MET A 1 -7.16 17.72 -4.31
CA MET A 1 -8.24 17.85 -3.29
C MET A 1 -9.63 17.61 -3.87
N ALA A 2 -9.98 18.16 -5.05
CA ALA A 2 -11.30 17.91 -5.69
C ALA A 2 -11.65 16.42 -5.88
N TRP A 3 -10.65 15.58 -6.18
CA TRP A 3 -10.87 14.13 -6.28
C TRP A 3 -11.29 13.50 -4.94
N TRP A 4 -10.60 13.86 -3.84
CA TRP A 4 -10.97 13.41 -2.50
C TRP A 4 -12.37 13.85 -2.06
N ALA A 5 -12.82 15.00 -2.55
CA ALA A 5 -14.18 15.52 -2.32
C ALA A 5 -15.23 14.89 -3.26
N GLY A 6 -14.82 14.08 -4.25
CA GLY A 6 -15.71 13.54 -5.27
C GLY A 6 -16.23 14.58 -6.29
N GLU A 7 -15.55 15.74 -6.35
CA GLU A 7 -15.93 16.88 -7.20
C GLU A 7 -15.25 16.86 -8.57
N LEU A 8 -14.23 16.02 -8.74
CA LEU A 8 -13.54 15.89 -10.01
C LEU A 8 -14.33 15.00 -10.96
N ASP A 9 -14.78 15.56 -12.08
CA ASP A 9 -15.63 14.85 -13.06
C ASP A 9 -14.85 14.01 -14.08
N ARG A 10 -13.57 13.77 -13.87
CA ARG A 10 -12.71 12.88 -14.65
C ARG A 10 -11.96 11.92 -13.74
N PRO A 11 -11.35 10.84 -14.28
CA PRO A 11 -10.46 10.01 -13.48
C PRO A 11 -9.17 10.76 -13.15
N LEU A 12 -8.51 10.38 -12.05
CA LEU A 12 -7.06 10.56 -11.93
C LEU A 12 -6.38 9.47 -12.74
N VAL A 13 -5.34 9.83 -13.47
CA VAL A 13 -4.54 8.88 -14.26
C VAL A 13 -3.09 8.94 -13.81
N TRP A 14 -2.65 7.86 -13.18
CA TRP A 14 -1.25 7.67 -12.82
C TRP A 14 -0.55 6.91 -13.94
N LEU A 15 0.32 7.61 -14.67
CA LEU A 15 1.05 7.05 -15.78
C LEU A 15 2.54 7.40 -15.64
N VAL A 16 3.39 6.38 -15.53
CA VAL A 16 4.83 6.55 -15.43
C VAL A 16 5.51 5.81 -16.58
N GLY A 17 6.35 6.50 -17.32
CA GLY A 17 7.24 5.92 -18.30
C GLY A 17 8.70 6.06 -17.85
N TYR A 18 9.59 5.29 -18.43
CA TYR A 18 11.02 5.38 -18.16
C TYR A 18 11.80 5.50 -19.45
N ASP A 19 12.73 6.45 -19.48
CA ASP A 19 13.71 6.53 -20.56
C ASP A 19 14.54 5.24 -20.60
N PRO A 20 14.97 4.78 -21.78
CA PRO A 20 15.86 3.64 -21.86
C PRO A 20 17.12 3.88 -21.04
N ILE A 21 17.31 3.12 -19.98
CA ILE A 21 18.55 3.17 -19.20
C ILE A 21 19.63 2.47 -20.03
N PRO A 22 20.74 3.16 -20.38
CA PRO A 22 21.80 2.56 -21.16
C PRO A 22 22.31 1.26 -20.52
N ARG A 23 22.59 0.22 -21.33
CA ARG A 23 23.00 -1.12 -20.82
C ARG A 23 24.24 -1.09 -19.92
N ASN A 24 25.14 -0.13 -20.10
CA ASN A 24 26.30 0.10 -19.24
C ASN A 24 25.95 0.72 -17.88
N THR A 25 24.74 1.29 -17.72
CA THR A 25 24.19 1.77 -16.46
C THR A 25 23.26 0.75 -15.78
N LEU A 26 23.07 -0.44 -16.36
CA LEU A 26 22.36 -1.55 -15.71
C LEU A 26 23.02 -2.02 -14.39
N ARG A 27 24.30 -1.66 -14.16
CA ARG A 27 24.95 -1.75 -12.86
C ARG A 27 24.41 -0.75 -11.82
N GLN A 28 23.51 0.16 -12.23
CA GLN A 28 22.93 1.23 -11.41
C GLN A 28 21.44 1.00 -11.11
N ARG A 29 20.86 -0.18 -11.42
CA ARG A 29 19.58 -0.56 -10.84
C ARG A 29 19.81 -0.89 -9.37
N PRO A 30 18.86 -0.55 -8.49
CA PRO A 30 18.93 -0.99 -7.10
C PRO A 30 19.14 -2.50 -7.06
N ARG A 31 20.06 -2.96 -6.19
CA ARG A 31 20.42 -4.39 -6.11
C ARG A 31 19.26 -5.23 -5.61
N ASN A 32 18.44 -4.63 -4.77
CA ASN A 32 17.31 -5.31 -4.15
C ASN A 32 16.02 -4.47 -4.28
N ARG A 33 14.91 -5.14 -4.53
CA ARG A 33 13.57 -4.56 -4.52
C ARG A 33 13.13 -4.23 -3.09
N TYR A 34 13.44 -5.11 -2.13
CA TYR A 34 13.13 -4.92 -0.72
C TYR A 34 14.37 -4.42 0.03
N LEU A 35 14.17 -3.37 0.82
CA LEU A 35 15.26 -2.75 1.58
C LEU A 35 15.72 -3.61 2.75
N SER A 36 14.90 -4.54 3.21
CA SER A 36 15.25 -5.59 4.17
C SER A 36 16.32 -6.57 3.66
N ASN A 37 16.52 -6.66 2.34
CA ASN A 37 17.59 -7.46 1.73
C ASN A 37 18.97 -6.80 1.79
N TYR A 38 19.06 -5.52 2.17
CA TYR A 38 20.34 -4.87 2.39
C TYR A 38 20.86 -5.17 3.81
N SER A 39 22.14 -5.52 3.90
CA SER A 39 22.79 -5.65 5.20
C SER A 39 22.61 -4.38 6.03
N LEU A 40 22.31 -4.54 7.31
CA LEU A 40 22.16 -3.44 8.27
C LEU A 40 23.42 -2.56 8.40
N HIS A 41 24.59 -3.08 7.99
CA HIS A 41 25.86 -2.31 7.98
C HIS A 41 26.01 -1.35 6.81
N ILE A 42 25.16 -1.46 5.77
CA ILE A 42 25.18 -0.53 4.63
C ILE A 42 24.54 0.79 5.07
N PRO A 43 25.22 1.95 4.94
CA PRO A 43 24.62 3.23 5.26
C PRO A 43 23.32 3.49 4.48
N ALA A 44 22.36 4.14 5.12
CA ALA A 44 21.06 4.46 4.49
C ALA A 44 21.22 5.31 3.24
N GLU A 45 22.16 6.27 3.25
CA GLU A 45 22.47 7.15 2.13
C GLU A 45 22.98 6.37 0.92
N ALA A 46 23.78 5.32 1.14
CA ALA A 46 24.30 4.48 0.06
C ALA A 46 23.18 3.68 -0.62
N ILE A 47 22.17 3.25 0.13
CA ILE A 47 20.98 2.61 -0.43
C ILE A 47 20.19 3.61 -1.27
N VAL A 48 19.94 4.80 -0.71
CA VAL A 48 19.19 5.86 -1.38
C VAL A 48 19.87 6.28 -2.69
N ASP A 49 21.20 6.37 -2.72
CA ASP A 49 21.98 6.72 -3.92
C ASP A 49 21.79 5.70 -5.07
N GLU A 50 21.51 4.43 -4.79
CA GLU A 50 21.24 3.42 -5.82
C GLU A 50 19.95 3.70 -6.61
N TYR A 51 19.01 4.46 -6.06
CA TYR A 51 17.72 4.78 -6.70
C TYR A 51 17.75 6.08 -7.53
N GLU A 52 18.76 6.94 -7.37
CA GLU A 52 18.84 8.22 -8.11
C GLU A 52 18.77 8.04 -9.65
N PRO A 53 19.47 7.05 -10.28
CA PRO A 53 19.35 6.84 -11.72
C PRO A 53 17.96 6.44 -12.19
N LEU A 54 17.20 5.69 -11.34
CA LEU A 54 15.83 5.29 -11.65
C LEU A 54 14.91 6.51 -11.73
N PHE A 55 15.01 7.41 -10.74
CA PHE A 55 14.20 8.64 -10.75
C PHE A 55 14.62 9.62 -11.85
N ALA A 56 15.89 9.69 -12.18
CA ALA A 56 16.37 10.52 -13.30
C ALA A 56 15.78 10.06 -14.64
N ALA A 57 15.54 8.76 -14.81
CA ALA A 57 14.94 8.18 -16.01
C ALA A 57 13.40 8.23 -16.03
N ALA A 58 12.75 8.47 -14.90
CA ALA A 58 11.30 8.46 -14.80
C ALA A 58 10.65 9.67 -15.47
N ARG A 59 9.54 9.43 -16.16
CA ARG A 59 8.67 10.44 -16.78
C ARG A 59 7.27 10.27 -16.24
N PHE A 60 6.69 11.36 -15.74
CA PHE A 60 5.38 11.37 -15.10
C PHE A 60 4.37 12.07 -15.98
N TYR A 61 3.25 11.43 -16.25
CA TYR A 61 2.19 11.92 -17.11
C TYR A 61 0.83 11.88 -16.41
N GLY A 62 -0.13 12.68 -16.88
CA GLY A 62 -1.44 12.77 -16.29
C GLY A 62 -1.39 13.39 -14.89
N ASP A 63 -1.85 12.65 -13.90
CA ASP A 63 -1.84 13.06 -12.50
C ASP A 63 -0.70 12.40 -11.70
N ALA A 64 0.20 11.66 -12.38
CA ALA A 64 1.34 11.05 -11.72
C ALA A 64 2.33 12.11 -11.23
N PHE A 65 2.91 11.86 -10.09
CA PHE A 65 3.90 12.71 -9.44
C PHE A 65 5.11 11.89 -9.00
N PRO A 66 6.29 12.48 -8.89
CA PRO A 66 7.46 11.79 -8.35
C PRO A 66 7.20 11.37 -6.91
N ALA A 67 7.25 10.08 -6.66
CA ALA A 67 7.10 9.52 -5.31
C ALA A 67 7.94 8.26 -5.16
N TRP A 68 8.40 8.03 -3.95
CA TRP A 68 8.99 6.76 -3.55
C TRP A 68 8.78 6.50 -2.08
N TRP A 69 8.69 5.23 -1.70
CA TRP A 69 8.53 4.78 -0.34
C TRP A 69 9.56 3.69 0.00
N ALA A 70 9.94 3.60 1.26
CA ALA A 70 10.92 2.65 1.73
C ALA A 70 10.29 1.25 1.84
N ASN A 71 10.47 0.41 0.82
CA ASN A 71 9.89 -0.93 0.75
C ASN A 71 10.71 -1.93 1.55
N PHE A 72 10.31 -2.20 2.78
CA PHE A 72 10.90 -3.24 3.64
C PHE A 72 10.15 -4.57 3.61
N GLY A 73 9.16 -4.70 2.77
CA GLY A 73 8.22 -5.82 2.70
C GLY A 73 6.86 -5.45 3.32
N PRO A 74 5.82 -6.27 3.08
CA PRO A 74 4.48 -6.01 3.59
C PRO A 74 4.44 -6.22 5.11
N GLY A 75 4.08 -5.16 5.86
CA GLY A 75 3.91 -5.26 7.31
C GLY A 75 5.21 -5.27 8.12
N ILE A 76 6.22 -4.47 7.74
CA ILE A 76 7.50 -4.39 8.49
C ILE A 76 7.31 -4.07 9.98
N MET A 77 6.16 -3.54 10.40
CA MET A 77 5.87 -3.29 11.81
C MET A 77 5.93 -4.57 12.65
N ALA A 78 5.67 -5.75 12.10
CA ALA A 78 5.94 -7.02 12.79
C ALA A 78 7.40 -7.11 13.25
N GLY A 79 8.35 -6.73 12.40
CA GLY A 79 9.77 -6.65 12.76
C GLY A 79 10.07 -5.61 13.85
N PHE A 80 9.35 -4.48 13.91
CA PHE A 80 9.48 -3.49 14.97
C PHE A 80 9.05 -4.03 16.33
N LEU A 81 8.10 -4.96 16.31
CA LEU A 81 7.54 -5.59 17.50
C LEU A 81 8.28 -6.88 17.91
N GLY A 82 9.35 -7.24 17.21
CA GLY A 82 10.22 -8.35 17.57
C GLY A 82 10.04 -9.62 16.73
N ALA A 83 9.17 -9.64 15.71
CA ALA A 83 9.12 -10.74 14.77
C ALA A 83 10.43 -10.86 13.98
N HIS A 84 10.79 -12.08 13.61
CA HIS A 84 11.94 -12.33 12.74
C HIS A 84 11.61 -11.88 11.32
N VAL A 85 12.51 -11.11 10.71
CA VAL A 85 12.38 -10.63 9.33
C VAL A 85 13.15 -11.55 8.41
N HIS A 86 12.43 -12.35 7.64
CA HIS A 86 13.00 -13.19 6.60
C HIS A 86 13.05 -12.42 5.29
N SER A 87 14.20 -12.42 4.65
CA SER A 87 14.36 -11.80 3.34
C SER A 87 15.18 -12.69 2.41
N VAL A 88 14.73 -12.85 1.17
CA VAL A 88 15.39 -13.63 0.13
C VAL A 88 15.62 -12.73 -1.07
N SER A 89 16.88 -12.64 -1.50
CA SER A 89 17.30 -11.75 -2.60
C SER A 89 17.10 -12.36 -3.99
N GLU A 90 17.25 -13.70 -4.14
CA GLU A 90 17.15 -14.41 -5.44
C GLU A 90 16.78 -15.88 -5.23
N PRO A 91 16.14 -16.57 -6.21
CA PRO A 91 15.70 -16.09 -7.53
C PRO A 91 14.37 -15.32 -7.50
N GLN A 92 13.62 -15.38 -6.39
CA GLN A 92 12.39 -14.65 -6.18
C GLN A 92 12.55 -13.81 -4.93
N GLU A 93 12.75 -12.52 -5.11
CA GLU A 93 12.79 -11.59 -3.98
C GLU A 93 11.46 -11.62 -3.22
N THR A 94 11.54 -11.91 -1.92
CA THR A 94 10.38 -11.91 -1.03
C THR A 94 10.80 -11.54 0.39
N VAL A 95 9.84 -11.06 1.17
CA VAL A 95 9.98 -10.76 2.60
C VAL A 95 8.76 -11.29 3.32
N TRP A 96 8.98 -11.96 4.45
CA TRP A 96 7.91 -12.38 5.35
C TRP A 96 8.39 -12.33 6.80
N PHE A 97 7.47 -12.46 7.73
CA PHE A 97 7.73 -12.34 9.15
C PHE A 97 7.25 -13.58 9.88
N SER A 98 7.99 -14.01 10.90
CA SER A 98 7.64 -15.14 11.75
C SER A 98 8.03 -14.86 13.22
N PRO A 99 7.54 -15.67 14.17
CA PRO A 99 8.01 -15.59 15.56
C PRO A 99 9.53 -15.67 15.66
N ALA A 100 10.11 -14.97 16.67
CA ALA A 100 11.57 -14.80 16.80
C ALA A 100 12.34 -16.10 17.07
N ASP A 101 11.70 -17.11 17.67
CA ASP A 101 12.35 -18.33 18.17
C ASP A 101 12.14 -19.55 17.24
N GLU A 102 11.69 -19.36 16.01
CA GLU A 102 11.43 -20.49 15.12
C GLU A 102 12.65 -20.96 14.33
N ASP A 103 12.99 -22.25 14.54
CA ASP A 103 13.58 -23.06 13.48
C ASP A 103 12.45 -23.49 12.52
N PRO A 104 12.45 -23.05 11.24
CA PRO A 104 11.34 -23.29 10.29
C PRO A 104 11.02 -24.77 10.06
N ALA A 105 11.80 -25.68 10.59
CA ALA A 105 11.74 -27.10 10.27
C ALA A 105 10.85 -27.95 11.20
N ASP A 106 10.50 -27.53 12.42
CA ASP A 106 10.08 -28.52 13.41
C ASP A 106 8.85 -28.25 14.29
N LYS A 107 8.21 -27.06 14.30
CA LYS A 107 7.14 -26.79 15.29
C LYS A 107 6.01 -25.88 14.81
N ASN A 108 4.80 -26.13 15.32
CA ASN A 108 3.66 -25.24 15.15
C ASN A 108 3.82 -24.02 16.11
N PRO A 109 3.95 -22.78 15.59
CA PRO A 109 4.17 -21.58 16.41
C PRO A 109 3.12 -21.39 17.51
N ALA A 110 1.89 -21.86 17.28
CA ALA A 110 0.78 -21.76 18.22
C ALA A 110 1.01 -22.52 19.52
N ASP A 111 1.83 -23.58 19.50
CA ASP A 111 2.04 -24.45 20.68
C ASP A 111 3.12 -23.90 21.64
N GLU A 112 4.03 -23.03 21.15
CA GLU A 112 5.17 -22.52 21.93
C GLU A 112 4.96 -21.13 22.51
N ASN A 113 4.08 -20.30 21.91
CA ASN A 113 3.77 -18.96 22.39
C ASN A 113 2.25 -18.80 22.54
N PRO A 114 1.67 -19.14 23.68
CA PRO A 114 0.24 -18.96 23.93
C PRO A 114 -0.18 -17.51 23.71
N ILE A 115 -1.35 -17.30 23.07
CA ILE A 115 -1.79 -15.95 22.70
C ILE A 115 -2.02 -15.04 23.91
N ASP A 116 -2.37 -15.61 25.05
CA ASP A 116 -2.59 -14.90 26.33
C ASP A 116 -1.28 -14.43 26.98
N GLU A 117 -0.15 -15.01 26.61
CA GLU A 117 1.19 -14.59 27.05
C GLU A 117 1.86 -13.58 26.10
N LEU A 118 1.27 -13.35 24.92
CA LEU A 118 1.84 -12.43 23.94
C LEU A 118 1.62 -10.98 24.38
N GLU A 119 2.73 -10.25 24.53
CA GLU A 119 2.74 -8.83 24.80
C GLU A 119 3.44 -8.08 23.67
N LEU A 120 2.77 -7.09 23.08
CA LEU A 120 3.31 -6.24 22.04
C LEU A 120 3.56 -4.84 22.59
N ALA A 121 4.79 -4.36 22.50
CA ALA A 121 5.17 -3.07 23.02
C ALA A 121 6.03 -2.28 22.02
N TYR A 122 5.96 -0.96 22.14
CA TYR A 122 6.85 -0.09 21.40
C TYR A 122 8.29 -0.23 21.91
N ASP A 123 9.20 -0.47 20.97
CA ASP A 123 10.64 -0.48 21.21
C ASP A 123 11.34 0.53 20.28
N GLY A 124 11.75 1.68 20.82
CA GLY A 124 12.48 2.71 20.09
C GLY A 124 13.89 2.30 19.68
N ASP A 125 14.47 1.30 20.34
CA ASP A 125 15.80 0.77 20.06
C ASP A 125 15.80 -0.43 19.11
N ASN A 126 14.63 -0.87 18.66
CA ASN A 126 14.51 -1.96 17.70
C ASN A 126 15.27 -1.65 16.40
N VAL A 127 16.09 -2.62 15.96
CA VAL A 127 17.00 -2.44 14.83
C VAL A 127 16.28 -2.14 13.51
N TRP A 128 15.12 -2.75 13.27
CA TRP A 128 14.34 -2.52 12.07
C TRP A 128 13.64 -1.18 12.10
N TRP A 129 13.13 -0.78 13.28
CA TRP A 129 12.55 0.54 13.45
C TRP A 129 13.57 1.65 13.19
N GLN A 130 14.75 1.55 13.79
CA GLN A 130 15.84 2.49 13.54
C GLN A 130 16.28 2.49 12.08
N ARG A 131 16.29 1.31 11.44
CA ARG A 131 16.64 1.18 10.02
C ARG A 131 15.65 1.89 9.11
N VAL A 132 14.34 1.71 9.34
CA VAL A 132 13.29 2.39 8.59
C VAL A 132 13.38 3.91 8.77
N GLN A 133 13.57 4.38 10.00
CA GLN A 133 13.77 5.81 10.28
C GLN A 133 15.00 6.36 9.53
N ALA A 134 16.13 5.70 9.62
CA ALA A 134 17.36 6.15 8.97
C ALA A 134 17.22 6.24 7.45
N VAL A 135 16.62 5.23 6.80
CA VAL A 135 16.38 5.27 5.37
C VAL A 135 15.37 6.36 5.00
N THR A 136 14.29 6.51 5.75
CA THR A 136 13.30 7.58 5.52
C THR A 136 13.93 8.96 5.66
N GLN A 137 14.77 9.19 6.68
CA GLN A 137 15.54 10.43 6.86
C GLN A 137 16.49 10.69 5.68
N ALA A 138 17.22 9.67 5.23
CA ALA A 138 18.12 9.78 4.08
C ALA A 138 17.36 10.12 2.78
N MET A 139 16.19 9.51 2.56
CA MET A 139 15.30 9.83 1.43
C MET A 139 14.84 11.30 1.49
N VAL A 140 14.38 11.74 2.65
CA VAL A 140 13.93 13.12 2.87
C VAL A 140 15.06 14.12 2.67
N ALA A 141 16.25 13.83 3.20
CA ALA A 141 17.43 14.67 3.02
C ALA A 141 17.88 14.75 1.55
N ARG A 142 17.81 13.62 0.82
CA ARG A 142 18.26 13.53 -0.58
C ARG A 142 17.27 14.11 -1.56
N TRP A 143 15.98 13.88 -1.36
CA TRP A 143 14.94 14.16 -2.34
C TRP A 143 13.82 15.09 -1.86
N GLY A 144 13.82 15.48 -0.59
CA GLY A 144 12.78 16.36 -0.05
C GLY A 144 12.54 17.60 -0.93
N GLY A 145 11.29 17.85 -1.27
CA GLY A 145 10.88 18.92 -2.18
C GLY A 145 11.00 18.60 -3.69
N ARG A 146 11.67 17.52 -4.09
CA ARG A 146 11.75 17.05 -5.48
C ARG A 146 10.88 15.81 -5.70
N LEU A 147 10.71 15.00 -4.69
CA LEU A 147 10.02 13.72 -4.70
C LEU A 147 9.21 13.59 -3.41
N ALA A 148 7.97 13.09 -3.51
CA ALA A 148 7.17 12.75 -2.35
C ALA A 148 7.70 11.47 -1.72
N VAL A 149 8.18 11.58 -0.47
CA VAL A 149 8.60 10.42 0.33
C VAL A 149 7.37 9.81 0.98
N GLY A 150 7.14 8.53 0.73
CA GLY A 150 5.99 7.79 1.23
C GLY A 150 6.29 7.03 2.52
N HIS A 151 5.23 6.78 3.29
CA HIS A 151 5.28 5.85 4.42
C HIS A 151 5.62 4.44 3.95
N THR A 152 6.42 3.72 4.75
CA THR A 152 6.64 2.29 4.56
C THR A 152 5.35 1.50 4.79
N ASP A 153 5.32 0.25 4.34
CA ASP A 153 4.19 -0.65 4.59
C ASP A 153 4.23 -1.14 6.04
N LEU A 154 3.32 -0.63 6.86
CA LEU A 154 3.19 -0.99 8.27
C LEU A 154 2.38 -2.28 8.49
N GLY A 155 1.60 -2.71 7.49
CA GLY A 155 0.71 -3.88 7.57
C GLY A 155 -0.64 -3.60 8.25
N GLY A 156 -1.50 -4.60 8.23
CA GLY A 156 -2.78 -4.61 8.93
C GLY A 156 -2.68 -5.26 10.32
N ASN A 157 -3.67 -5.05 11.18
CA ASN A 157 -3.63 -5.54 12.56
C ASN A 157 -3.52 -7.07 12.67
N LEU A 158 -4.38 -7.82 11.96
CA LEU A 158 -4.32 -9.29 12.00
C LEU A 158 -3.13 -9.84 11.20
N ASP A 159 -2.63 -9.13 10.19
CA ASP A 159 -1.42 -9.53 9.46
C ASP A 159 -0.20 -9.50 10.37
N ILE A 160 -0.13 -8.47 11.22
CA ILE A 160 0.90 -8.36 12.27
C ILE A 160 0.76 -9.49 13.29
N LEU A 161 -0.46 -9.78 13.77
CA LEU A 161 -0.68 -10.89 14.70
C LEU A 161 -0.33 -12.24 14.08
N ALA A 162 -0.66 -12.45 12.80
CA ALA A 162 -0.30 -13.65 12.06
C ALA A 162 1.22 -13.86 11.99
N SER A 163 2.00 -12.77 12.02
CA SER A 163 3.47 -12.85 12.06
C SER A 163 4.02 -13.41 13.38
N PHE A 164 3.25 -13.36 14.47
CA PHE A 164 3.61 -13.90 15.78
C PHE A 164 2.98 -15.26 16.07
N ARG A 165 1.80 -15.54 15.49
CA ARG A 165 1.04 -16.75 15.76
C ARG A 165 1.14 -17.80 14.65
N GLY A 166 1.71 -17.42 13.49
CA GLY A 166 1.49 -18.15 12.25
C GLY A 166 0.04 -18.03 11.78
N THR A 167 -0.18 -18.17 10.47
CA THR A 167 -1.53 -18.05 9.87
C THR A 167 -2.52 -19.04 10.48
N GLN A 168 -2.10 -20.31 10.66
CA GLN A 168 -2.96 -21.34 11.19
C GLN A 168 -3.26 -21.14 12.68
N GLY A 169 -2.27 -20.74 13.47
CA GLY A 169 -2.44 -20.45 14.89
C GLY A 169 -3.47 -19.34 15.10
N LEU A 170 -3.33 -18.23 14.38
CA LEU A 170 -4.29 -17.13 14.49
C LEU A 170 -5.71 -17.52 14.02
N LEU A 171 -5.86 -18.42 13.03
CA LEU A 171 -7.16 -18.96 12.63
C LEU A 171 -7.83 -19.76 13.75
N TYR A 172 -7.06 -20.45 14.58
CA TYR A 172 -7.61 -21.09 15.79
C TYR A 172 -7.91 -20.05 16.87
N ASP A 173 -7.02 -19.09 17.09
CA ASP A 173 -7.15 -18.08 18.14
C ASP A 173 -8.41 -17.21 17.96
N VAL A 174 -8.80 -16.84 16.74
CA VAL A 174 -10.04 -16.08 16.47
C VAL A 174 -11.32 -16.85 16.86
N ILE A 175 -11.22 -18.18 17.06
CA ILE A 175 -12.33 -19.05 17.48
C ILE A 175 -12.22 -19.37 18.97
N ASP A 176 -11.03 -19.78 19.43
CA ASP A 176 -10.83 -20.37 20.75
C ASP A 176 -10.48 -19.33 21.82
N ALA A 177 -9.85 -18.20 21.42
CA ALA A 177 -9.43 -17.12 22.34
C ALA A 177 -9.76 -15.72 21.76
N PRO A 178 -11.01 -15.47 21.32
CA PRO A 178 -11.36 -14.26 20.59
C PRO A 178 -11.15 -12.96 21.38
N GLU A 179 -11.27 -12.98 22.72
CA GLU A 179 -11.03 -11.83 23.59
C GLU A 179 -9.55 -11.42 23.59
N GLU A 180 -8.64 -12.40 23.53
CA GLU A 180 -7.19 -12.13 23.44
C GLU A 180 -6.82 -11.57 22.07
N VAL A 181 -7.45 -12.07 21.00
CA VAL A 181 -7.27 -11.49 19.66
C VAL A 181 -7.74 -10.04 19.64
N GLU A 182 -8.89 -9.71 20.23
CA GLU A 182 -9.38 -8.33 20.33
C GLU A 182 -8.41 -7.44 21.12
N ARG A 183 -7.91 -7.94 22.26
CA ARG A 183 -6.95 -7.22 23.12
C ARG A 183 -5.68 -6.89 22.33
N LEU A 184 -5.10 -7.88 21.66
CA LEU A 184 -3.87 -7.72 20.88
C LEU A 184 -4.10 -6.87 19.63
N ALA A 185 -5.21 -7.04 18.92
CA ALA A 185 -5.55 -6.21 17.77
C ALA A 185 -5.63 -4.72 18.16
N ALA A 186 -6.23 -4.41 19.31
CA ALA A 186 -6.27 -3.04 19.83
C ALA A 186 -4.87 -2.50 20.19
N GLN A 187 -3.97 -3.34 20.74
CA GLN A 187 -2.57 -2.96 20.97
C GLN A 187 -1.84 -2.68 19.65
N VAL A 188 -1.98 -3.56 18.64
CA VAL A 188 -1.38 -3.36 17.32
C VAL A 188 -1.87 -2.05 16.70
N THR A 189 -3.17 -1.75 16.77
CA THR A 189 -3.73 -0.49 16.28
C THR A 189 -3.11 0.72 16.96
N ALA A 190 -2.98 0.71 18.29
CA ALA A 190 -2.35 1.81 19.03
C ALA A 190 -0.87 2.00 18.65
N LEU A 191 -0.13 0.92 18.44
CA LEU A 191 1.25 0.93 17.99
C LEU A 191 1.37 1.41 16.54
N TRP A 192 0.46 0.98 15.66
CA TRP A 192 0.40 1.43 14.27
C TRP A 192 0.24 2.96 14.19
N LEU A 193 -0.71 3.53 14.94
CA LEU A 193 -0.92 4.98 15.00
C LEU A 193 0.33 5.72 15.47
N ARG A 194 1.03 5.18 16.46
CA ARG A 194 2.28 5.75 16.96
C ARG A 194 3.40 5.71 15.90
N TYR A 195 3.65 4.55 15.29
CA TYR A 195 4.68 4.42 14.25
C TYR A 195 4.37 5.26 13.03
N TYR A 196 3.09 5.36 12.65
CA TYR A 196 2.65 6.26 11.59
C TYR A 196 3.02 7.72 11.91
N ASP A 197 2.68 8.21 13.10
CA ASP A 197 2.94 9.60 13.49
C ASP A 197 4.43 9.91 13.60
N GLU A 198 5.24 9.00 14.10
CA GLU A 198 6.69 9.18 14.18
C GLU A 198 7.33 9.24 12.78
N LEU A 199 6.88 8.43 11.81
CA LEU A 199 7.31 8.51 10.41
C LEU A 199 6.80 9.80 9.75
N ASP A 200 5.56 10.16 9.98
CA ASP A 200 4.96 11.39 9.46
C ASP A 200 5.72 12.64 9.94
N ALA A 201 6.20 12.63 11.18
CA ALA A 201 7.05 13.69 11.72
C ALA A 201 8.42 13.80 11.02
N ILE A 202 8.95 12.71 10.47
CA ILE A 202 10.16 12.72 9.65
C ILE A 202 9.85 13.25 8.23
N ILE A 203 8.76 12.79 7.65
CA ILE A 203 8.43 13.03 6.23
C ILE A 203 7.94 14.47 5.99
N ARG A 204 6.95 14.93 6.77
CA ARG A 204 6.23 16.18 6.47
C ARG A 204 7.00 17.50 6.66
N PRO A 205 7.84 17.68 7.68
CA PRO A 205 8.47 18.98 7.93
C PRO A 205 9.39 19.44 6.82
N VAL A 206 9.95 18.51 6.05
CA VAL A 206 10.98 18.77 5.03
C VAL A 206 10.40 18.78 3.61
N GLN A 207 9.16 18.34 3.44
CA GLN A 207 8.50 18.39 2.15
C GLN A 207 8.18 19.83 1.79
N GLY A 208 9.12 20.47 1.08
CA GLY A 208 8.91 21.78 0.51
C GLY A 208 7.80 21.77 -0.55
N THR A 209 7.33 22.95 -0.94
CA THR A 209 6.50 23.08 -2.13
C THR A 209 7.31 22.66 -3.37
N PRO A 210 6.75 21.95 -4.36
CA PRO A 210 5.31 21.64 -4.51
C PRO A 210 4.83 20.35 -3.85
N CYS A 211 5.70 19.51 -3.32
CA CYS A 211 5.36 18.15 -2.84
C CYS A 211 4.92 18.14 -1.36
N ARG A 212 4.12 19.11 -0.93
CA ARG A 212 3.53 19.09 0.41
C ARG A 212 2.40 18.07 0.48
N GLY A 213 2.56 17.04 1.31
CA GLY A 213 1.53 16.06 1.56
C GLY A 213 2.13 14.71 1.92
N THR A 214 1.28 13.74 2.11
CA THR A 214 1.65 12.36 2.41
C THR A 214 1.27 11.42 1.28
N THR A 215 2.03 10.36 1.13
CA THR A 215 1.79 9.22 0.26
C THR A 215 2.26 7.95 0.99
N CYS A 216 2.04 6.80 0.41
CA CYS A 216 2.43 5.52 0.98
C CYS A 216 2.88 4.56 -0.13
N TRP A 217 2.87 3.26 0.13
CA TRP A 217 3.22 2.22 -0.83
C TRP A 217 2.28 2.13 -2.06
N SER A 218 1.17 2.84 -2.06
CA SER A 218 0.22 2.96 -3.19
C SER A 218 0.23 4.38 -3.76
N PRO A 219 -0.11 4.58 -5.06
CA PRO A 219 -0.04 5.86 -5.73
C PRO A 219 -1.19 6.82 -5.34
N ILE A 220 -1.50 6.93 -4.05
CA ILE A 220 -2.41 7.92 -3.49
C ILE A 220 -1.60 9.06 -2.85
N TRP A 221 -2.10 10.27 -2.92
CA TRP A 221 -1.48 11.44 -2.32
C TRP A 221 -2.51 12.38 -1.72
N SER A 222 -2.18 12.95 -0.57
CA SER A 222 -3.02 13.92 0.11
C SER A 222 -2.18 15.05 0.72
N THR A 223 -2.76 16.25 0.82
CA THR A 223 -2.17 17.35 1.60
C THR A 223 -2.26 17.11 3.11
N GLY A 224 -3.14 16.22 3.56
CA GLY A 224 -3.27 15.74 4.93
C GLY A 224 -2.65 14.36 5.11
N LYS A 225 -2.90 13.73 6.27
CA LYS A 225 -2.50 12.36 6.55
C LYS A 225 -3.24 11.39 5.62
N THR A 226 -2.53 10.52 4.90
CA THR A 226 -3.12 9.48 4.08
C THR A 226 -2.36 8.17 4.19
N TYR A 227 -3.08 7.09 4.03
CA TYR A 227 -2.48 5.74 4.01
C TYR A 227 -3.39 4.75 3.30
N MET A 228 -2.78 3.68 2.74
CA MET A 228 -3.47 2.51 2.21
C MET A 228 -3.50 1.45 3.32
N LEU A 229 -4.64 1.35 4.02
CA LEU A 229 -4.89 0.34 5.05
C LEU A 229 -5.13 -1.03 4.41
N GLN A 230 -4.86 -2.10 5.11
CA GLN A 230 -5.01 -3.48 4.63
C GLN A 230 -5.29 -4.44 5.77
N CYS A 231 -5.76 -5.63 5.43
CA CYS A 231 -5.79 -6.81 6.27
C CYS A 231 -5.89 -8.06 5.40
N ASP A 232 -4.76 -8.55 4.89
CA ASP A 232 -4.72 -9.70 3.97
C ASP A 232 -5.23 -10.98 4.64
N PHE A 233 -5.05 -11.11 5.97
CA PHE A 233 -5.61 -12.19 6.77
C PHE A 233 -7.13 -12.28 6.65
N SER A 234 -7.80 -11.17 6.34
CA SER A 234 -9.26 -11.11 6.20
C SER A 234 -9.82 -11.98 5.07
N TYR A 235 -8.97 -12.35 4.10
CA TYR A 235 -9.31 -13.31 3.04
C TYR A 235 -9.84 -14.65 3.58
N MET A 236 -9.43 -15.05 4.79
CA MET A 236 -9.68 -16.36 5.39
C MET A 236 -10.77 -16.36 6.47
N ILE A 237 -11.31 -15.20 6.84
CA ILE A 237 -12.28 -15.07 7.93
C ILE A 237 -13.67 -14.65 7.43
N SER A 238 -14.68 -14.92 8.24
CA SER A 238 -16.06 -14.52 7.91
C SER A 238 -16.30 -13.02 8.06
N PRO A 239 -17.35 -12.44 7.43
CA PRO A 239 -17.74 -11.06 7.66
C PRO A 239 -18.00 -10.71 9.14
N ALA A 240 -18.55 -11.63 9.93
CA ALA A 240 -18.76 -11.43 11.35
C ALA A 240 -17.43 -11.32 12.12
N MET A 241 -16.43 -12.13 11.75
CA MET A 241 -15.07 -12.01 12.32
C MET A 241 -14.39 -10.73 11.86
N PHE A 242 -14.54 -10.35 10.60
CA PHE A 242 -14.02 -9.08 10.08
C PHE A 242 -14.63 -7.89 10.86
N GLU A 243 -15.94 -7.90 11.09
CA GLU A 243 -16.63 -6.87 11.88
C GLU A 243 -16.09 -6.81 13.31
N ARG A 244 -15.80 -7.97 13.92
CA ARG A 244 -15.31 -8.07 15.29
C ARG A 244 -13.85 -7.63 15.44
N PHE A 245 -12.95 -8.11 14.58
CA PHE A 245 -11.50 -8.00 14.80
C PHE A 245 -10.82 -6.93 13.93
N VAL A 246 -11.36 -6.63 12.74
CA VAL A 246 -10.71 -5.72 11.77
C VAL A 246 -11.40 -4.35 11.74
N MET A 247 -12.73 -4.29 11.81
CA MET A 247 -13.45 -3.03 11.73
C MET A 247 -13.04 -2.00 12.80
N PRO A 248 -12.80 -2.37 14.09
CA PRO A 248 -12.34 -1.40 15.09
C PRO A 248 -11.03 -0.72 14.73
N ASP A 249 -10.07 -1.48 14.18
CA ASP A 249 -8.80 -0.98 13.68
C ASP A 249 -9.00 0.02 12.53
N LEU A 250 -9.75 -0.40 11.51
CA LEU A 250 -9.99 0.43 10.33
C LEU A 250 -10.71 1.75 10.68
N VAL A 251 -11.65 1.70 11.60
CA VAL A 251 -12.35 2.90 12.09
C VAL A 251 -11.36 3.82 12.79
N ALA A 252 -10.55 3.31 13.73
CA ALA A 252 -9.56 4.10 14.46
C ALA A 252 -8.52 4.73 13.52
N CYS A 253 -7.99 3.95 12.58
CA CYS A 253 -7.05 4.46 11.58
C CYS A 253 -7.69 5.51 10.66
N CYS A 254 -8.93 5.28 10.19
CA CYS A 254 -9.64 6.25 9.37
C CYS A 254 -10.02 7.54 10.12
N GLU A 255 -10.23 7.49 11.43
CA GLU A 255 -10.43 8.69 12.26
C GLU A 255 -9.15 9.49 12.42
N HIS A 256 -8.01 8.82 12.49
CA HIS A 256 -6.69 9.44 12.60
C HIS A 256 -6.18 10.05 11.27
N LEU A 257 -6.56 9.44 10.15
CA LEU A 257 -6.19 9.88 8.81
C LEU A 257 -7.20 10.89 8.25
N ASP A 258 -6.72 11.89 7.49
CA ASP A 258 -7.59 12.76 6.71
C ASP A 258 -8.20 12.00 5.52
N HIS A 259 -7.42 11.11 4.91
CA HIS A 259 -7.83 10.36 3.73
C HIS A 259 -7.30 8.91 3.80
N GLY A 260 -8.01 8.03 4.51
CA GLY A 260 -7.75 6.59 4.52
C GLY A 260 -8.29 5.90 3.26
N PHE A 261 -7.52 4.96 2.74
CA PHE A 261 -7.90 4.03 1.66
C PHE A 261 -7.78 2.60 2.17
N TYR A 262 -8.51 1.66 1.58
CA TYR A 262 -8.40 0.24 1.92
C TYR A 262 -7.97 -0.59 0.71
N HIS A 263 -7.00 -1.45 0.89
CA HIS A 263 -6.52 -2.45 -0.07
C HIS A 263 -7.40 -3.68 0.02
N LEU A 264 -8.29 -3.87 -0.96
CA LEU A 264 -9.15 -5.04 -1.08
C LEU A 264 -8.44 -6.06 -1.97
N ASP A 265 -7.78 -7.05 -1.36
CA ASP A 265 -6.94 -8.02 -2.09
C ASP A 265 -7.63 -9.37 -2.28
N GLY A 266 -8.02 -9.59 -3.51
CA GLY A 266 -8.58 -10.86 -3.95
C GLY A 266 -10.04 -11.06 -3.59
N LYS A 267 -10.62 -12.07 -4.27
CA LYS A 267 -12.07 -12.36 -4.18
C LYS A 267 -12.54 -12.80 -2.79
N GLY A 268 -11.63 -13.32 -1.95
CA GLY A 268 -11.96 -13.73 -0.58
C GLY A 268 -12.34 -12.56 0.32
N GLU A 269 -11.90 -11.35 0.00
CA GLU A 269 -12.24 -10.14 0.76
C GLU A 269 -13.54 -9.47 0.29
N ILE A 270 -14.06 -9.80 -0.89
CA ILE A 270 -15.32 -9.23 -1.42
C ILE A 270 -16.50 -9.33 -0.43
N PRO A 271 -16.65 -10.42 0.36
CA PRO A 271 -17.72 -10.52 1.36
C PRO A 271 -17.71 -9.41 2.43
N HIS A 272 -16.57 -8.76 2.65
CA HIS A 272 -16.41 -7.68 3.63
C HIS A 272 -16.76 -6.29 3.07
N LEU A 273 -17.06 -6.20 1.77
CA LEU A 273 -17.24 -4.91 1.09
C LEU A 273 -18.34 -4.04 1.73
N ASP A 274 -19.46 -4.61 2.16
CA ASP A 274 -20.54 -3.82 2.78
C ASP A 274 -20.10 -3.20 4.11
N LEU A 275 -19.30 -3.92 4.89
CA LEU A 275 -18.69 -3.40 6.11
C LEU A 275 -17.72 -2.25 5.81
N LEU A 276 -16.86 -2.42 4.80
CA LEU A 276 -15.94 -1.36 4.35
C LEU A 276 -16.70 -0.12 3.84
N LEU A 277 -17.78 -0.30 3.08
CA LEU A 277 -18.62 0.79 2.60
C LEU A 277 -19.28 1.55 3.75
N SER A 278 -19.57 0.87 4.87
CA SER A 278 -20.22 1.46 6.04
C SER A 278 -19.30 2.38 6.85
N ILE A 279 -17.97 2.34 6.68
CA ILE A 279 -17.03 3.21 7.42
C ILE A 279 -17.10 4.63 6.85
N PRO A 280 -17.64 5.63 7.58
CA PRO A 280 -17.88 6.95 7.00
C PRO A 280 -16.58 7.67 6.58
N ARG A 281 -15.51 7.50 7.36
CA ARG A 281 -14.21 8.16 7.16
C ARG A 281 -13.31 7.44 6.15
N LEU A 282 -13.59 6.21 5.77
CA LEU A 282 -12.88 5.53 4.68
C LEU A 282 -13.22 6.21 3.35
N ARG A 283 -12.21 6.77 2.68
CA ARG A 283 -12.39 7.59 1.48
C ARG A 283 -12.44 6.78 0.21
N GLY A 284 -11.78 5.65 0.16
CA GLY A 284 -11.75 4.84 -1.04
C GLY A 284 -11.29 3.42 -0.83
N ILE A 285 -11.42 2.62 -1.88
CA ILE A 285 -11.05 1.20 -1.91
C ILE A 285 -10.22 0.96 -3.16
N GLN A 286 -9.06 0.33 -2.99
CA GLN A 286 -8.28 -0.24 -4.07
C GLN A 286 -8.78 -1.65 -4.34
N TRP A 287 -8.97 -2.02 -5.59
CA TRP A 287 -9.28 -3.39 -5.97
C TRP A 287 -8.11 -4.07 -6.64
N ILE A 288 -7.66 -5.16 -6.06
CA ILE A 288 -6.65 -6.08 -6.60
C ILE A 288 -7.31 -7.46 -6.77
N PRO A 289 -7.42 -8.00 -7.98
CA PRO A 289 -8.08 -9.30 -8.19
C PRO A 289 -7.35 -10.50 -7.58
N GLY A 290 -6.03 -10.39 -7.38
CA GLY A 290 -5.14 -11.48 -6.97
C GLY A 290 -4.56 -12.27 -8.15
N ASP A 291 -3.57 -13.10 -7.86
CA ASP A 291 -2.85 -13.89 -8.87
C ASP A 291 -3.79 -14.86 -9.60
N GLY A 292 -3.62 -14.96 -10.91
CA GLY A 292 -4.40 -15.88 -11.76
C GLY A 292 -5.85 -15.48 -11.97
N GLN A 293 -6.29 -14.34 -11.45
CA GLN A 293 -7.65 -13.82 -11.67
C GLN A 293 -7.71 -12.93 -12.91
N SER A 294 -8.95 -12.71 -13.40
CA SER A 294 -9.24 -11.73 -14.45
C SER A 294 -8.79 -10.33 -14.04
N PRO A 295 -8.31 -9.50 -14.99
CA PRO A 295 -7.82 -8.16 -14.69
C PRO A 295 -8.96 -7.24 -14.20
N PRO A 296 -8.65 -6.13 -13.49
CA PRO A 296 -9.65 -5.28 -12.82
C PRO A 296 -10.80 -4.79 -13.72
N GLN A 297 -10.55 -4.53 -15.01
CA GLN A 297 -11.57 -4.09 -15.95
C GLN A 297 -12.68 -5.14 -16.25
N GLU A 298 -12.50 -6.38 -15.85
CA GLU A 298 -13.53 -7.44 -15.96
C GLU A 298 -14.42 -7.51 -14.71
N TRP A 299 -14.09 -6.75 -13.66
CA TRP A 299 -14.86 -6.67 -12.42
C TRP A 299 -15.77 -5.43 -12.35
N LEU A 300 -16.31 -4.99 -13.48
CA LEU A 300 -17.15 -3.78 -13.58
C LEU A 300 -18.28 -3.71 -12.53
N PRO A 301 -19.02 -4.81 -12.23
CA PRO A 301 -20.07 -4.77 -11.19
C PRO A 301 -19.50 -4.43 -9.81
N LEU A 302 -18.32 -4.95 -9.44
CA LEU A 302 -17.66 -4.66 -8.18
C LEU A 302 -17.19 -3.21 -8.12
N LEU A 303 -16.50 -2.74 -9.16
CA LEU A 303 -16.03 -1.36 -9.27
C LEU A 303 -17.20 -0.35 -9.20
N LYS A 304 -18.33 -0.69 -9.85
CA LYS A 304 -19.55 0.10 -9.77
C LYS A 304 -20.09 0.13 -8.33
N ARG A 305 -20.14 -1.01 -7.65
CA ARG A 305 -20.63 -1.12 -6.26
C ARG A 305 -19.78 -0.27 -5.29
N ILE A 306 -18.46 -0.26 -5.43
CA ILE A 306 -17.56 0.58 -4.64
C ILE A 306 -17.93 2.06 -4.81
N ARG A 307 -18.08 2.52 -6.05
CA ARG A 307 -18.42 3.92 -6.33
C ARG A 307 -19.84 4.31 -5.92
N ASP A 308 -20.81 3.45 -6.19
CA ASP A 308 -22.22 3.68 -5.79
C ASP A 308 -22.35 3.74 -4.26
N GLY A 309 -21.46 3.04 -3.52
CA GLY A 309 -21.30 3.14 -2.09
C GLY A 309 -20.61 4.42 -1.61
N GLY A 310 -20.34 5.37 -2.52
CA GLY A 310 -19.75 6.69 -2.18
C GLY A 310 -18.25 6.66 -1.94
N LYS A 311 -17.55 5.57 -2.30
CA LYS A 311 -16.09 5.46 -2.15
C LYS A 311 -15.37 5.76 -3.47
N LEU A 312 -14.20 6.37 -3.38
CA LEU A 312 -13.25 6.45 -4.48
C LEU A 312 -12.71 5.05 -4.78
N CYS A 313 -12.29 4.81 -6.02
CA CYS A 313 -11.81 3.49 -6.44
C CYS A 313 -10.46 3.62 -7.13
N GLN A 314 -9.46 2.89 -6.64
CA GLN A 314 -8.15 2.81 -7.28
C GLN A 314 -7.95 1.41 -7.84
N VAL A 315 -7.41 1.31 -9.06
CA VAL A 315 -7.06 0.05 -9.71
C VAL A 315 -5.74 0.17 -10.47
N PHE A 316 -4.99 -0.93 -10.52
CA PHE A 316 -3.88 -1.08 -11.47
C PHE A 316 -4.40 -1.73 -12.73
N VAL A 317 -4.27 -1.06 -13.86
CA VAL A 317 -4.85 -1.50 -15.14
C VAL A 317 -3.89 -1.30 -16.30
N SER A 318 -4.14 -2.04 -17.40
CA SER A 318 -3.57 -1.71 -18.70
C SER A 318 -4.22 -0.44 -19.29
N ALA A 319 -3.60 0.15 -20.30
CA ALA A 319 -4.19 1.28 -21.03
C ALA A 319 -5.57 0.94 -21.60
N GLU A 320 -5.75 -0.26 -22.17
CA GLU A 320 -7.06 -0.69 -22.66
C GLU A 320 -8.04 -1.00 -21.53
N GLY A 321 -7.54 -1.53 -20.40
CA GLY A 321 -8.33 -1.71 -19.19
C GLY A 321 -8.90 -0.38 -18.66
N ALA A 322 -8.08 0.67 -18.61
CA ALA A 322 -8.51 2.02 -18.24
C ALA A 322 -9.62 2.54 -19.15
N ARG A 323 -9.45 2.39 -20.47
CA ARG A 323 -10.47 2.77 -21.46
C ARG A 323 -11.77 1.97 -21.28
N THR A 324 -11.65 0.67 -21.00
CA THR A 324 -12.82 -0.19 -20.75
C THR A 324 -13.59 0.28 -19.52
N ILE A 325 -12.91 0.62 -18.42
CA ILE A 325 -13.56 1.17 -17.22
C ILE A 325 -14.26 2.49 -17.53
N VAL A 326 -13.57 3.43 -18.19
CA VAL A 326 -14.11 4.76 -18.48
C VAL A 326 -15.33 4.66 -19.41
N ARG A 327 -15.28 3.84 -20.47
CA ARG A 327 -16.42 3.64 -21.38
C ARG A 327 -17.65 3.07 -20.67
N ASN A 328 -17.47 2.15 -19.74
CA ASN A 328 -18.58 1.46 -19.08
C ASN A 328 -19.09 2.18 -17.84
N LEU A 329 -18.18 2.73 -17.03
CA LEU A 329 -18.52 3.31 -15.74
C LEU A 329 -18.35 4.84 -15.68
N GLY A 330 -17.61 5.46 -16.61
CA GLY A 330 -17.14 6.86 -16.51
C GLY A 330 -15.94 6.98 -15.61
N GLY A 331 -15.24 8.12 -15.71
CA GLY A 331 -13.97 8.35 -15.02
C GLY A 331 -14.10 8.88 -13.59
N LYS A 332 -15.23 9.51 -13.26
CA LYS A 332 -15.45 10.14 -11.96
C LYS A 332 -15.24 9.15 -10.81
N GLY A 333 -14.42 9.56 -9.82
CA GLY A 333 -14.13 8.76 -8.63
C GLY A 333 -13.05 7.70 -8.81
N PHE A 334 -12.54 7.50 -10.03
CA PHE A 334 -11.44 6.55 -10.26
C PHE A 334 -10.05 7.19 -10.16
N LEU A 335 -9.10 6.40 -9.65
CA LEU A 335 -7.66 6.54 -9.86
C LEU A 335 -7.21 5.34 -10.67
N LEU A 336 -6.84 5.55 -11.93
CA LEU A 336 -6.39 4.54 -12.87
C LEU A 336 -4.86 4.57 -12.91
N ALA A 337 -4.23 3.61 -12.22
CA ALA A 337 -2.78 3.45 -12.25
C ALA A 337 -2.40 2.52 -13.39
N ILE A 338 -1.75 3.08 -14.43
CA ILE A 338 -1.39 2.32 -15.62
C ILE A 338 -0.10 1.55 -15.35
N ASN A 339 -0.18 0.22 -15.37
CA ASN A 339 0.92 -0.70 -15.09
C ASN A 339 1.42 -1.48 -16.32
N GLU A 340 1.18 -0.97 -17.51
CA GLU A 340 1.76 -1.54 -18.73
C GLU A 340 3.25 -1.20 -18.83
N GLY A 341 4.03 -2.21 -19.26
CA GLY A 341 5.47 -2.24 -19.30
C GLY A 341 6.15 -0.89 -19.57
N GLU A 342 7.15 -0.60 -18.78
CA GLU A 342 7.91 0.66 -18.65
C GLU A 342 8.32 1.29 -19.99
N ALA A 343 8.50 0.48 -21.05
CA ALA A 343 8.92 0.94 -22.39
C ALA A 343 7.77 1.54 -23.22
N GLN A 344 6.50 1.24 -22.92
CA GLN A 344 5.38 1.66 -23.77
C GLN A 344 5.14 3.17 -23.71
N PHE A 345 5.39 3.79 -22.57
CA PHE A 345 5.21 5.22 -22.32
C PHE A 345 6.53 5.98 -22.09
N ALA A 346 7.64 5.42 -22.54
CA ALA A 346 8.89 6.15 -22.67
C ALA A 346 8.76 7.32 -23.67
N ASP A 347 7.92 7.14 -24.71
CA ASP A 347 7.61 8.15 -25.70
C ASP A 347 6.52 9.11 -25.20
N PRO A 348 6.82 10.42 -24.99
CA PRO A 348 5.85 11.40 -24.55
C PRO A 348 4.63 11.56 -25.48
N GLU A 349 4.82 11.41 -26.80
CA GLU A 349 3.71 11.55 -27.76
C GLU A 349 2.68 10.45 -27.56
N ARG A 350 3.13 9.22 -27.33
CA ARG A 350 2.24 8.08 -27.03
C ARG A 350 1.49 8.28 -25.70
N ALA A 351 2.18 8.76 -24.67
CA ALA A 351 1.58 9.05 -23.38
C ALA A 351 0.48 10.12 -23.51
N HIS A 352 0.76 11.22 -24.18
CA HIS A 352 -0.23 12.28 -24.40
C HIS A 352 -1.41 11.81 -25.27
N ALA A 353 -1.14 11.09 -26.36
CA ALA A 353 -2.21 10.55 -27.22
C ALA A 353 -3.15 9.58 -26.46
N PHE A 354 -2.60 8.79 -25.55
CA PHE A 354 -3.40 7.93 -24.66
C PHE A 354 -4.30 8.77 -23.74
N LEU A 355 -3.74 9.76 -23.05
CA LEU A 355 -4.49 10.62 -22.11
C LEU A 355 -5.62 11.39 -22.84
N GLU A 356 -5.35 11.93 -24.03
CA GLU A 356 -6.35 12.61 -24.85
C GLU A 356 -7.48 11.65 -25.30
N THR A 357 -7.11 10.41 -25.64
CA THR A 357 -8.10 9.40 -26.03
C THR A 357 -9.00 9.04 -24.85
N LEU A 358 -8.41 8.82 -23.68
CA LEU A 358 -9.15 8.49 -22.47
C LEU A 358 -10.12 9.63 -22.07
N ALA A 359 -9.67 10.88 -22.16
CA ALA A 359 -10.50 12.06 -21.89
C ALA A 359 -11.68 12.19 -22.86
N ARG A 360 -11.47 11.92 -24.17
CA ARG A 360 -12.55 11.94 -25.15
C ARG A 360 -13.60 10.86 -24.90
N GLU A 361 -13.19 9.66 -24.50
CA GLU A 361 -14.08 8.56 -24.17
C GLU A 361 -14.94 8.84 -22.93
N ASP A 362 -14.37 9.53 -21.94
CA ASP A 362 -15.09 9.95 -20.73
C ASP A 362 -16.19 10.99 -21.06
N VAL A 363 -15.86 12.01 -21.85
CA VAL A 363 -16.83 13.06 -22.28
C VAL A 363 -17.95 12.49 -23.16
N SER A 364 -17.63 11.60 -24.09
CA SER A 364 -18.62 11.04 -25.02
C SER A 364 -19.73 10.27 -24.29
N ARG A 365 -19.45 9.66 -23.16
CA ARG A 365 -20.44 8.97 -22.33
C ARG A 365 -21.42 9.93 -21.67
N HIS A 366 -20.98 11.09 -21.19
CA HIS A 366 -21.86 12.08 -20.57
C HIS A 366 -22.90 12.64 -21.58
N SER A 367 -22.52 12.70 -22.87
CA SER A 367 -23.44 13.17 -23.92
C SER A 367 -24.46 12.13 -24.38
N THR A 368 -24.25 10.84 -24.13
CA THR A 368 -25.19 9.77 -24.48
C THR A 368 -26.14 9.39 -23.34
N SER A 369 -25.92 9.89 -22.13
CA SER A 369 -26.72 9.62 -20.93
C SER A 369 -27.66 10.79 -20.56
N ALA A 370 -27.63 11.87 -21.34
CA ALA A 370 -28.51 13.03 -21.24
C ALA A 370 -29.59 12.95 -22.37
#